data_ea49f55b5c107b8f2f1c364d0a62212a
#
_entry.id   ea49f55b5c107b8f2f1c364d0a62212a
#
_cell.length_a   1.000
_cell.length_b   1.000
_cell.length_c   1.000
_cell.angle_alpha   90.00
_cell.angle_beta   90.00
_cell.angle_gamma   90.00
#
_symmetry.space_group_name_H-M   'P 1'
#
loop_
_entity.id
_entity.type
_entity.pdbx_description
1 polymer ?
#
loop_
_entity_poly.entity_id
_entity_poly.type
_entity_poly.pdbx_seq_one_letter_code
_entity_poly.pdbx_strand_id
1 'polypeptide(L)'
;MSRKEEEIKQAFYGWDNEKDTLRQIQKCQRNWDHSHTIHPEAIDYLLWTAENSPSKQHEGYFDLYWTADRKVLDELSDYTWGTTHSRNPPSTWRNSQMNASLYILWVGKEPWTQLNCNADGTLKENYKAARWENAYVSIGISLGLTMRAAAKMGYHTGANKSHGDLNGND
;
A
#
# COMPACT_ATOMS: atom_id res chain seq x y z
N MET A 1 23.74 -1.21 -37.42
CA MET A 1 23.39 -0.62 -36.14
C MET A 1 24.49 -0.99 -35.16
N SER A 2 25.10 -0.03 -34.50
CA SER A 2 26.17 -0.34 -33.57
C SER A 2 25.61 -0.96 -32.27
N ARG A 3 26.42 -1.79 -31.59
CA ARG A 3 26.06 -2.38 -30.29
C ARG A 3 25.56 -1.32 -29.30
N LYS A 4 26.12 -0.12 -29.35
CA LYS A 4 25.75 1.02 -28.51
C LYS A 4 24.37 1.59 -28.84
N GLU A 5 23.95 1.55 -30.13
CA GLU A 5 22.61 1.96 -30.56
C GLU A 5 21.53 0.95 -30.10
N GLU A 6 21.89 -0.36 -30.07
CA GLU A 6 21.01 -1.40 -29.54
C GLU A 6 20.83 -1.30 -28.01
N GLU A 7 21.93 -1.06 -27.28
CA GLU A 7 21.89 -0.86 -25.83
C GLU A 7 21.07 0.38 -25.45
N ILE A 8 21.21 1.49 -26.21
CA ILE A 8 20.41 2.69 -26.04
C ILE A 8 18.93 2.41 -26.36
N LYS A 9 18.63 1.71 -27.46
CA LYS A 9 17.25 1.33 -27.78
C LYS A 9 16.64 0.45 -26.70
N GLN A 10 17.32 -0.56 -26.18
CA GLN A 10 16.84 -1.40 -25.10
C GLN A 10 16.57 -0.60 -23.83
N ALA A 11 17.44 0.36 -23.49
CA ALA A 11 17.21 1.26 -22.39
C ALA A 11 15.94 2.13 -22.58
N PHE A 12 15.71 2.64 -23.82
CA PHE A 12 14.51 3.40 -24.16
C PHE A 12 13.23 2.57 -24.17
N TYR A 13 13.29 1.32 -24.64
CA TYR A 13 12.12 0.41 -24.56
C TYR A 13 11.79 0.06 -23.10
N GLY A 14 12.76 -0.04 -22.23
CA GLY A 14 12.56 -0.18 -20.79
C GLY A 14 11.87 1.04 -20.18
N TRP A 15 12.15 2.23 -20.67
CA TRP A 15 11.54 3.49 -20.22
C TRP A 15 10.06 3.61 -20.62
N ASP A 16 9.69 3.20 -21.79
CA ASP A 16 8.29 3.24 -22.25
C ASP A 16 7.43 2.26 -21.44
N ASN A 17 7.94 1.05 -21.18
CA ASN A 17 7.28 0.12 -20.25
C ASN A 17 7.15 0.67 -18.83
N GLU A 18 8.13 1.43 -18.35
CA GLU A 18 8.06 2.06 -17.03
C GLU A 18 7.04 3.18 -16.98
N LYS A 19 6.94 4.01 -18.02
CA LYS A 19 5.90 5.05 -18.12
C LYS A 19 4.49 4.45 -18.11
N ASP A 20 4.28 3.35 -18.81
CA ASP A 20 2.99 2.67 -18.83
C ASP A 20 2.67 2.03 -17.47
N THR A 21 3.66 1.45 -16.82
CA THR A 21 3.54 0.96 -15.44
C THR A 21 3.13 2.09 -14.49
N LEU A 22 3.80 3.24 -14.56
CA LEU A 22 3.48 4.40 -13.73
C LEU A 22 2.09 4.96 -14.04
N ARG A 23 1.66 4.96 -15.30
CA ARG A 23 0.29 5.35 -15.68
C ARG A 23 -0.78 4.44 -15.10
N GLN A 24 -0.50 3.13 -15.01
CA GLN A 24 -1.43 2.17 -14.42
C GLN A 24 -1.66 2.43 -12.93
N ILE A 25 -0.60 2.74 -12.18
CA ILE A 25 -0.71 2.97 -10.72
C ILE A 25 -1.27 4.34 -10.36
N GLN A 26 -1.35 5.30 -11.30
CA GLN A 26 -1.95 6.62 -11.05
C GLN A 26 -3.46 6.56 -10.79
N LYS A 27 -4.13 5.52 -11.28
CA LYS A 27 -5.58 5.38 -11.20
C LYS A 27 -5.93 4.36 -10.14
N CYS A 28 -6.64 4.81 -9.10
CA CYS A 28 -7.24 3.87 -8.16
C CYS A 28 -8.28 3.00 -8.86
N GLN A 29 -8.06 1.69 -8.85
CA GLN A 29 -9.02 0.74 -9.40
C GLN A 29 -10.26 0.63 -8.51
N ARG A 30 -11.43 0.52 -9.15
CA ARG A 30 -12.73 0.38 -8.49
C ARG A 30 -13.61 -0.68 -9.12
N ASN A 31 -13.25 -1.16 -10.31
CA ASN A 31 -13.92 -2.26 -11.00
C ASN A 31 -13.02 -3.48 -10.96
N TRP A 32 -13.45 -4.52 -10.30
CA TRP A 32 -12.65 -5.70 -10.06
C TRP A 32 -13.22 -6.89 -10.82
N ASP A 33 -12.34 -7.64 -11.45
CA ASP A 33 -12.67 -8.90 -12.08
C ASP A 33 -12.43 -10.04 -11.07
N HIS A 34 -13.52 -10.62 -10.58
CA HIS A 34 -13.46 -11.72 -9.62
C HIS A 34 -13.46 -13.11 -10.30
N SER A 35 -13.45 -13.15 -11.63
CA SER A 35 -13.33 -14.43 -12.36
C SER A 35 -11.94 -15.04 -12.25
N HIS A 36 -10.95 -14.24 -11.85
CA HIS A 36 -9.57 -14.65 -11.68
C HIS A 36 -9.10 -14.43 -10.25
N THR A 37 -8.36 -15.38 -9.73
CA THR A 37 -7.65 -15.25 -8.44
C THR A 37 -6.23 -14.78 -8.69
N ILE A 38 -5.67 -14.04 -7.74
CA ILE A 38 -4.27 -13.67 -7.79
C ILE A 38 -3.42 -14.91 -7.54
N HIS A 39 -2.41 -15.12 -8.37
CA HIS A 39 -1.50 -16.26 -8.22
C HIS A 39 -0.74 -16.18 -6.88
N PRO A 40 -0.61 -17.28 -6.12
CA PRO A 40 0.07 -17.27 -4.82
C PRO A 40 1.48 -16.67 -4.87
N GLU A 41 2.28 -17.04 -5.87
CA GLU A 41 3.63 -16.47 -6.05
C GLU A 41 3.63 -14.95 -6.29
N ALA A 42 2.56 -14.42 -6.89
CA ALA A 42 2.42 -12.98 -7.05
C ALA A 42 2.11 -12.31 -5.71
N ILE A 43 1.30 -12.94 -4.86
CA ILE A 43 1.05 -12.47 -3.49
C ILE A 43 2.36 -12.46 -2.70
N ASP A 44 3.09 -13.57 -2.71
CA ASP A 44 4.39 -13.69 -2.02
C ASP A 44 5.37 -12.61 -2.47
N TYR A 45 5.45 -12.35 -3.78
CA TYR A 45 6.32 -11.30 -4.32
C TYR A 45 5.89 -9.90 -3.90
N LEU A 46 4.58 -9.62 -3.85
CA LEU A 46 4.06 -8.33 -3.39
C LEU A 46 4.35 -8.10 -1.90
N LEU A 47 4.14 -9.12 -1.08
CA LEU A 47 4.44 -9.05 0.35
C LEU A 47 5.95 -8.88 0.58
N TRP A 48 6.77 -9.67 -0.11
CA TRP A 48 8.22 -9.52 -0.07
C TRP A 48 8.67 -8.11 -0.46
N THR A 49 8.08 -7.54 -1.52
CA THR A 49 8.39 -6.18 -1.96
C THR A 49 8.01 -5.15 -0.90
N ALA A 50 6.86 -5.33 -0.26
CA ALA A 50 6.40 -4.45 0.81
C ALA A 50 7.34 -4.49 2.03
N GLU A 51 7.73 -5.68 2.46
CA GLU A 51 8.58 -5.89 3.64
C GLU A 51 10.03 -5.43 3.41
N ASN A 52 10.55 -5.63 2.20
CA ASN A 52 11.94 -5.29 1.85
C ASN A 52 12.08 -3.88 1.26
N SER A 53 11.07 -3.05 1.37
CA SER A 53 11.14 -1.66 0.95
C SER A 53 12.06 -0.84 1.87
N PRO A 54 12.76 0.17 1.34
CA PRO A 54 13.63 1.00 2.15
C PRO A 54 12.86 1.72 3.26
N SER A 55 13.42 1.70 4.46
CA SER A 55 12.95 2.51 5.58
C SER A 55 14.15 3.24 6.21
N LYS A 56 13.89 4.34 6.91
CA LYS A 56 14.96 5.04 7.62
C LYS A 56 15.61 4.09 8.62
N GLN A 57 16.92 3.92 8.54
CA GLN A 57 17.74 3.07 9.43
C GLN A 57 17.34 1.59 9.47
N HIS A 58 16.59 1.10 8.48
CA HIS A 58 16.02 -0.25 8.45
C HIS A 58 15.13 -0.59 9.65
N GLU A 59 14.51 0.40 10.27
CA GLU A 59 13.72 0.17 11.49
C GLU A 59 12.35 -0.44 11.23
N GLY A 60 11.90 -0.56 9.96
CA GLY A 60 10.62 -1.16 9.62
C GLY A 60 9.45 -0.54 10.41
N TYR A 61 9.02 0.65 10.01
CA TYR A 61 8.05 1.50 10.74
C TYR A 61 6.60 1.04 10.63
N PHE A 62 6.33 -0.16 10.15
CA PHE A 62 4.98 -0.69 9.96
C PHE A 62 4.96 -2.21 10.10
N ASP A 63 3.81 -2.71 10.43
CA ASP A 63 3.46 -4.12 10.30
C ASP A 63 2.57 -4.30 9.09
N LEU A 64 2.68 -5.46 8.43
CA LEU A 64 1.87 -5.85 7.29
C LEU A 64 0.83 -6.88 7.70
N TYR A 65 -0.41 -6.61 7.32
CA TYR A 65 -1.50 -7.58 7.37
C TYR A 65 -2.05 -7.74 5.95
N TRP A 66 -2.47 -8.92 5.60
CA TRP A 66 -3.03 -9.15 4.29
C TRP A 66 -4.09 -10.26 4.30
N THR A 67 -4.96 -10.20 3.31
CA THR A 67 -5.93 -11.26 3.05
C THR A 67 -6.30 -11.31 1.57
N ALA A 68 -6.48 -12.54 1.07
CA ALA A 68 -7.11 -12.84 -0.22
C ALA A 68 -8.38 -13.68 -0.03
N ASP A 69 -8.79 -13.92 1.22
CA ASP A 69 -10.03 -14.61 1.52
C ASP A 69 -11.22 -13.71 1.20
N ARG A 70 -12.03 -14.12 0.22
CA ARG A 70 -13.20 -13.35 -0.23
C ARG A 70 -14.19 -13.07 0.90
N LYS A 71 -14.38 -14.02 1.80
CA LYS A 71 -15.30 -13.84 2.92
C LYS A 71 -14.83 -12.73 3.86
N VAL A 72 -13.54 -12.72 4.18
CA VAL A 72 -12.93 -11.66 5.01
C VAL A 72 -12.99 -10.32 4.30
N LEU A 73 -12.73 -10.28 2.99
CA LEU A 73 -12.79 -9.07 2.18
C LEU A 73 -14.21 -8.51 2.10
N ASP A 74 -15.23 -9.37 2.01
CA ASP A 74 -16.63 -8.97 2.03
C ASP A 74 -17.03 -8.38 3.38
N GLU A 75 -16.60 -9.00 4.48
CA GLU A 75 -16.81 -8.48 5.82
C GLU A 75 -16.12 -7.11 6.01
N LEU A 76 -14.84 -6.98 5.61
CA LEU A 76 -14.12 -5.71 5.68
C LEU A 76 -14.81 -4.61 4.86
N SER A 77 -15.37 -4.97 3.70
CA SER A 77 -16.10 -4.03 2.84
C SER A 77 -17.31 -3.42 3.56
N ASP A 78 -17.92 -4.15 4.50
CA ASP A 78 -19.07 -3.67 5.28
C ASP A 78 -18.70 -2.58 6.27
N TYR A 79 -17.44 -2.54 6.70
CA TYR A 79 -16.90 -1.55 7.63
C TYR A 79 -16.23 -0.36 6.95
N THR A 80 -16.11 -0.37 5.61
CA THR A 80 -15.46 0.70 4.88
C THR A 80 -16.45 1.60 4.17
N TRP A 81 -16.34 2.88 4.44
CA TRP A 81 -17.23 3.89 3.91
C TRP A 81 -16.66 4.49 2.63
N GLY A 82 -17.54 4.76 1.67
CA GLY A 82 -17.15 5.58 0.53
C GLY A 82 -16.93 7.03 0.97
N THR A 83 -15.76 7.58 0.73
CA THR A 83 -15.35 8.94 1.11
C THR A 83 -16.08 10.06 0.38
N THR A 84 -17.15 9.80 -0.34
CA THR A 84 -17.93 10.82 -1.01
C THR A 84 -18.94 11.46 -0.07
N HIS A 85 -18.48 12.47 0.65
CA HIS A 85 -19.19 13.69 1.05
C HIS A 85 -20.61 13.62 1.63
N SER A 86 -21.20 12.51 1.94
CA SER A 86 -22.44 12.51 2.66
C SER A 86 -22.21 12.23 4.13
N ARG A 87 -22.32 13.27 4.94
CA ARG A 87 -22.35 13.21 6.41
C ARG A 87 -23.53 12.39 6.96
N ASN A 88 -24.36 11.83 6.11
CA ASN A 88 -25.39 10.86 6.43
C ASN A 88 -25.19 9.68 5.48
N PRO A 89 -24.49 8.64 5.90
CA PRO A 89 -24.36 7.47 5.07
C PRO A 89 -25.72 6.81 4.96
N PRO A 90 -26.28 6.67 3.77
CA PRO A 90 -27.20 5.60 3.58
C PRO A 90 -26.36 4.33 3.78
N SER A 91 -26.85 3.41 4.58
CA SER A 91 -26.26 2.12 4.94
C SER A 91 -25.82 1.23 3.76
N THR A 92 -25.82 1.75 2.56
CA THR A 92 -25.59 1.05 1.29
C THR A 92 -24.33 1.49 0.52
N TRP A 93 -23.64 2.51 0.97
CA TRP A 93 -22.43 2.98 0.26
C TRP A 93 -21.19 2.29 0.82
N ARG A 94 -20.66 1.35 0.05
CA ARG A 94 -19.39 0.68 0.33
C ARG A 94 -18.28 1.28 -0.53
N ASN A 95 -17.07 1.29 -0.02
CA ASN A 95 -15.93 1.67 -0.82
C ASN A 95 -15.60 0.56 -1.83
N SER A 96 -15.88 0.78 -3.11
CA SER A 96 -15.62 -0.19 -4.16
C SER A 96 -14.14 -0.61 -4.28
N GLN A 97 -13.20 0.13 -3.71
CA GLN A 97 -11.80 -0.27 -3.64
C GLN A 97 -11.60 -1.50 -2.74
N MET A 98 -12.48 -1.73 -1.77
CA MET A 98 -12.43 -2.89 -0.88
C MET A 98 -12.87 -4.20 -1.54
N ASN A 99 -13.46 -4.13 -2.73
CA ASN A 99 -13.81 -5.32 -3.52
C ASN A 99 -12.61 -5.94 -4.26
N ALA A 100 -11.40 -5.52 -3.98
CA ALA A 100 -10.19 -6.13 -4.55
C ALA A 100 -10.08 -7.63 -4.22
N SER A 101 -9.32 -8.36 -5.02
CA SER A 101 -9.04 -9.78 -4.77
C SER A 101 -7.92 -10.02 -3.75
N LEU A 102 -7.18 -8.96 -3.42
CA LEU A 102 -6.14 -8.95 -2.38
C LEU A 102 -6.20 -7.62 -1.66
N TYR A 103 -6.12 -7.68 -0.34
CA TYR A 103 -5.96 -6.52 0.51
C TYR A 103 -4.66 -6.63 1.30
N ILE A 104 -3.86 -5.57 1.26
CA ILE A 104 -2.64 -5.45 2.05
C ILE A 104 -2.77 -4.18 2.87
N LEU A 105 -2.61 -4.30 4.17
CA LEU A 105 -2.74 -3.22 5.14
C LEU A 105 -1.38 -2.93 5.78
N TRP A 106 -0.93 -1.70 5.66
CA TRP A 106 0.22 -1.18 6.38
C TRP A 106 -0.25 -0.50 7.65
N VAL A 107 0.15 -1.04 8.78
CA VAL A 107 -0.15 -0.47 10.10
C VAL A 107 1.12 0.15 10.65
N GLY A 108 1.12 1.48 10.75
CA GLY A 108 2.25 2.20 11.33
C GLY A 108 2.50 1.75 12.76
N LYS A 109 3.74 1.41 13.08
CA LYS A 109 4.16 1.07 14.44
C LYS A 109 5.15 2.09 14.97
N GLU A 110 5.16 2.25 16.26
CA GLU A 110 6.19 3.02 16.92
C GLU A 110 7.48 2.21 16.97
N PRO A 111 8.52 2.55 16.18
CA PRO A 111 9.80 1.88 16.27
C PRO A 111 10.41 2.20 17.63
N TRP A 112 10.78 1.15 18.33
CA TRP A 112 11.38 1.26 19.64
C TRP A 112 12.91 1.24 19.52
N THR A 113 13.58 2.37 19.71
CA THR A 113 15.03 2.42 19.87
C THR A 113 15.36 2.99 21.24
N GLN A 114 16.22 2.32 21.99
CA GLN A 114 16.68 2.79 23.32
C GLN A 114 17.25 4.21 23.28
N LEU A 115 17.81 4.62 22.15
CA LEU A 115 18.42 5.95 21.94
C LEU A 115 17.38 7.09 22.02
N ASN A 116 16.12 6.78 21.75
CA ASN A 116 15.05 7.78 21.67
C ASN A 116 14.15 7.79 22.90
N CYS A 117 14.49 6.98 23.90
CA CYS A 117 13.75 6.90 25.15
C CYS A 117 14.44 7.67 26.27
N ASN A 118 13.65 8.14 27.22
CA ASN A 118 14.09 8.59 28.52
C ASN A 118 14.58 7.40 29.36
N ALA A 119 15.19 7.67 30.50
CA ALA A 119 15.67 6.63 31.42
C ALA A 119 14.54 5.73 31.96
N ASP A 120 13.31 6.22 31.97
CA ASP A 120 12.11 5.49 32.37
C ASP A 120 11.44 4.66 31.25
N GLY A 121 12.09 4.62 30.08
CA GLY A 121 11.58 3.91 28.89
C GLY A 121 10.52 4.68 28.08
N THR A 122 10.12 5.88 28.50
CA THR A 122 9.20 6.72 27.74
C THR A 122 9.91 7.40 26.58
N LEU A 123 9.20 7.64 25.48
CA LEU A 123 9.71 8.35 24.34
C LEU A 123 9.98 9.83 24.67
N LYS A 124 11.13 10.32 24.22
CA LYS A 124 11.43 11.75 24.24
C LYS A 124 10.46 12.50 23.33
N GLU A 125 9.87 13.58 23.81
CA GLU A 125 8.81 14.32 23.12
C GLU A 125 9.18 14.79 21.70
N ASN A 126 10.42 15.25 21.54
CA ASN A 126 10.95 15.69 20.24
C ASN A 126 11.08 14.58 19.20
N TYR A 127 10.99 13.32 19.61
CA TYR A 127 11.04 12.18 18.69
C TYR A 127 9.66 11.66 18.28
N LYS A 128 8.59 11.96 19.03
CA LYS A 128 7.24 11.47 18.70
C LYS A 128 6.75 11.93 17.34
N ALA A 129 6.83 13.21 17.04
CA ALA A 129 6.40 13.76 15.76
C ALA A 129 7.26 13.22 14.60
N ALA A 130 8.58 13.24 14.74
CA ALA A 130 9.51 12.75 13.71
C ALA A 130 9.32 11.25 13.41
N ARG A 131 8.83 10.48 14.34
CA ARG A 131 8.57 9.04 14.16
C ARG A 131 7.36 8.78 13.30
N TRP A 132 6.27 9.47 13.52
CA TRP A 132 5.10 9.37 12.67
C TRP A 132 5.42 9.80 11.24
N GLU A 133 6.20 10.86 11.06
CA GLU A 133 6.68 11.26 9.74
C GLU A 133 7.50 10.14 9.07
N ASN A 134 8.43 9.52 9.80
CA ASN A 134 9.23 8.41 9.29
C ASN A 134 8.35 7.18 8.96
N ALA A 135 7.33 6.89 9.77
CA ALA A 135 6.39 5.82 9.49
C ALA A 135 5.59 6.11 8.20
N TYR A 136 5.02 7.29 8.06
CA TYR A 136 4.27 7.67 6.86
C TYR A 136 5.14 7.65 5.60
N VAL A 137 6.38 8.14 5.68
CA VAL A 137 7.31 8.10 4.55
C VAL A 137 7.65 6.66 4.19
N SER A 138 7.96 5.80 5.17
CA SER A 138 8.29 4.40 4.95
C SER A 138 7.11 3.62 4.37
N ILE A 139 5.91 3.85 4.88
CA ILE A 139 4.68 3.27 4.33
C ILE A 139 4.46 3.74 2.89
N GLY A 140 4.63 5.03 2.62
CA GLY A 140 4.48 5.58 1.28
C GLY A 140 5.46 4.98 0.27
N ILE A 141 6.71 4.78 0.66
CA ILE A 141 7.73 4.12 -0.18
C ILE A 141 7.34 2.66 -0.43
N SER A 142 7.02 1.92 0.63
CA SER A 142 6.62 0.51 0.54
C SER A 142 5.38 0.32 -0.33
N LEU A 143 4.35 1.11 -0.11
CA LEU A 143 3.12 1.10 -0.90
C LEU A 143 3.41 1.39 -2.38
N GLY A 144 4.19 2.43 -2.68
CA GLY A 144 4.54 2.79 -4.04
C GLY A 144 5.31 1.70 -4.78
N LEU A 145 6.27 1.06 -4.12
CA LEU A 145 7.02 -0.06 -4.69
C LEU A 145 6.13 -1.29 -4.92
N THR A 146 5.24 -1.59 -3.97
CA THR A 146 4.29 -2.71 -4.09
C THR A 146 3.29 -2.47 -5.22
N MET A 147 2.75 -1.27 -5.36
CA MET A 147 1.88 -0.89 -6.48
C MET A 147 2.60 -1.02 -7.82
N ARG A 148 3.86 -0.59 -7.89
CA ARG A 148 4.69 -0.73 -9.09
C ARG A 148 4.95 -2.21 -9.42
N ALA A 149 5.25 -3.04 -8.43
CA ALA A 149 5.43 -4.47 -8.62
C ALA A 149 4.14 -5.13 -9.15
N ALA A 150 2.99 -4.81 -8.56
CA ALA A 150 1.69 -5.29 -9.04
C ALA A 150 1.42 -4.90 -10.49
N ALA A 151 1.65 -3.63 -10.85
CA ALA A 151 1.44 -3.15 -12.21
C ALA A 151 2.36 -3.84 -13.24
N LYS A 152 3.61 -4.14 -12.86
CA LYS A 152 4.52 -4.92 -13.72
C LYS A 152 4.07 -6.35 -13.97
N MET A 153 3.32 -6.92 -13.05
CA MET A 153 2.68 -8.23 -13.20
C MET A 153 1.31 -8.16 -13.88
N GLY A 154 0.86 -6.97 -14.31
CA GLY A 154 -0.43 -6.76 -14.96
C GLY A 154 -1.61 -6.57 -14.02
N TYR A 155 -1.38 -6.48 -12.71
CA TYR A 155 -2.44 -6.21 -11.73
C TYR A 155 -2.71 -4.72 -11.57
N HIS A 156 -3.97 -4.38 -11.44
CA HIS A 156 -4.39 -3.03 -11.08
C HIS A 156 -4.49 -2.88 -9.56
N THR A 157 -4.17 -1.69 -9.08
CA THR A 157 -4.16 -1.39 -7.65
C THR A 157 -5.06 -0.19 -7.33
N GLY A 158 -5.41 -0.06 -6.06
CA GLY A 158 -6.13 1.09 -5.54
C GLY A 158 -5.65 1.39 -4.13
N ALA A 159 -4.74 2.36 -3.97
CA ALA A 159 -4.37 2.82 -2.65
C ALA A 159 -5.56 3.48 -1.97
N ASN A 160 -5.80 3.12 -0.73
CA ASN A 160 -6.94 3.58 0.04
C ASN A 160 -6.50 3.91 1.47
N LYS A 161 -6.99 5.04 1.97
CA LYS A 161 -6.95 5.40 3.38
C LYS A 161 -8.38 5.42 3.89
N SER A 162 -8.99 4.26 4.03
CA SER A 162 -10.34 4.16 4.54
C SER A 162 -10.26 3.75 6.02
N HIS A 163 -10.47 4.73 6.86
CA HIS A 163 -10.69 4.50 8.28
C HIS A 163 -12.17 4.78 8.55
N GLY A 164 -12.92 3.76 8.85
CA GLY A 164 -14.18 3.94 9.53
C GLY A 164 -13.94 3.60 10.99
N ASP A 165 -13.91 4.56 11.88
CA ASP A 165 -14.23 4.27 13.25
C ASP A 165 -15.71 3.88 13.28
N LEU A 166 -16.02 2.71 13.83
CA LEU A 166 -17.39 2.23 14.00
C LEU A 166 -18.26 3.18 14.83
N ASN A 167 -17.64 4.14 15.52
CA ASN A 167 -18.29 5.13 16.38
C ASN A 167 -18.35 6.53 15.75
N GLY A 168 -17.85 6.73 14.52
CA GLY A 168 -17.93 8.02 13.81
C GLY A 168 -17.05 9.12 14.41
N ASN A 169 -16.07 8.78 15.21
CA ASN A 169 -15.04 9.70 15.68
C ASN A 169 -13.84 9.60 14.73
N ASP A 170 -13.55 10.70 14.05
CA ASP A 170 -12.36 10.89 13.21
C ASP A 170 -11.09 11.00 14.07
#